data_aedcd5cca719e108c8f7e3884144bb2f
#
_entry.id   aedcd5cca719e108c8f7e3884144bb2f
#
_cell.length_a   1.000
_cell.length_b   1.000
_cell.length_c   1.000
_cell.angle_alpha   90.00
_cell.angle_beta   90.00
_cell.angle_gamma   90.00
#
_symmetry.space_group_name_H-M   'P 1'
#
loop_
_entity.id
_entity.type
_entity.pdbx_description
1 polymer ?
#
loop_
_entity_poly.entity_id
_entity_poly.type
_entity_poly.pdbx_seq_one_letter_code
_entity_poly.pdbx_strand_id
1 'polypeptide(L)'
;MSRPTLAWYGALALLATGSAHALVSSCTVSASGVAFGVYDPTVATATFSSGTVSVSCVVSGATGHNPITIAFDTGSSGTFTSRTMLNATDFLNYNLYLDAAYTQVWGDGTGVSLTYNQFVTPGKPSFSATVYGMMPALQTPGSGTFTDTITVTVSF
;
A
#
# COMPACT_ATOMS: atom_id res chain seq x y z
N MET A 1 45.95 62.96 30.32
CA MET A 1 45.53 62.66 28.94
C MET A 1 45.16 61.18 28.87
N SER A 2 43.88 60.84 29.06
CA SER A 2 43.35 59.41 28.99
C SER A 2 42.85 59.12 27.60
N ARG A 3 43.36 58.05 27.01
CA ARG A 3 42.87 57.56 25.70
C ARG A 3 41.75 56.56 25.94
N PRO A 4 40.60 56.64 25.22
CA PRO A 4 39.56 55.60 25.27
C PRO A 4 39.93 54.44 24.36
N THR A 5 39.91 53.22 24.89
CA THR A 5 40.02 51.99 24.15
C THR A 5 38.65 51.62 23.60
N LEU A 6 38.52 51.53 22.24
CA LEU A 6 37.34 51.08 21.56
C LEU A 6 37.34 49.56 21.59
N ALA A 7 36.37 48.95 22.31
CA ALA A 7 36.15 47.53 22.28
C ALA A 7 35.19 47.18 21.10
N TRP A 8 35.68 46.43 20.13
CA TRP A 8 34.85 45.85 19.04
C TRP A 8 34.19 44.58 19.56
N TYR A 9 32.88 44.61 19.74
CA TYR A 9 32.09 43.42 19.94
C TYR A 9 31.66 42.85 18.57
N GLY A 10 32.38 41.82 18.13
CA GLY A 10 31.99 41.04 16.96
C GLY A 10 30.77 40.16 17.29
N ALA A 11 29.61 40.51 16.80
CA ALA A 11 28.43 39.62 16.86
C ALA A 11 28.64 38.46 15.90
N LEU A 12 28.92 37.27 16.44
CA LEU A 12 28.96 36.03 15.68
C LEU A 12 27.51 35.57 15.40
N ALA A 13 26.99 35.84 14.21
CA ALA A 13 25.70 35.30 13.77
C ALA A 13 25.87 33.81 13.47
N LEU A 14 25.38 32.92 14.33
CA LEU A 14 25.21 31.50 14.03
C LEU A 14 24.07 31.36 13.00
N LEU A 15 24.43 31.10 11.75
CA LEU A 15 23.49 30.65 10.75
C LEU A 15 23.17 29.16 11.04
N ALA A 16 22.05 28.89 11.70
CA ALA A 16 21.50 27.54 11.82
C ALA A 16 20.96 27.12 10.44
N THR A 17 21.74 26.33 9.69
CA THR A 17 21.27 25.66 8.50
C THR A 17 20.36 24.52 8.92
N GLY A 18 19.06 24.78 9.06
CA GLY A 18 18.06 23.74 9.24
C GLY A 18 18.00 22.89 7.99
N SER A 19 18.31 21.60 8.10
CA SER A 19 18.08 20.65 7.02
C SER A 19 16.57 20.53 6.78
N ALA A 20 16.09 21.02 5.65
CA ALA A 20 14.69 20.81 5.24
C ALA A 20 14.50 19.34 4.88
N HIS A 21 13.92 18.57 5.80
CA HIS A 21 13.51 17.19 5.52
C HIS A 21 12.32 17.19 4.56
N ALA A 22 12.25 16.19 3.68
CA ALA A 22 11.08 15.99 2.84
C ALA A 22 9.89 15.61 3.72
N LEU A 23 8.73 16.21 3.43
CA LEU A 23 7.47 15.95 4.13
C LEU A 23 6.41 15.59 3.10
N VAL A 24 5.71 14.48 3.33
CA VAL A 24 4.49 14.14 2.59
C VAL A 24 3.34 14.91 3.20
N SER A 25 2.63 15.69 2.38
CA SER A 25 1.48 16.48 2.82
C SER A 25 0.14 15.85 2.44
N SER A 26 0.09 15.10 1.36
CA SER A 26 -1.09 14.36 0.91
C SER A 26 -0.71 13.30 -0.09
N CYS A 27 -1.52 12.23 -0.18
CA CYS A 27 -1.41 11.21 -1.22
C CYS A 27 -2.78 10.97 -1.85
N THR A 28 -2.79 10.74 -3.16
CA THR A 28 -3.93 10.21 -3.90
C THR A 28 -3.70 8.74 -4.20
N VAL A 29 -4.77 7.94 -4.10
CA VAL A 29 -4.72 6.50 -4.32
C VAL A 29 -5.74 6.14 -5.40
N SER A 30 -5.32 5.29 -6.34
CA SER A 30 -6.22 4.65 -7.29
C SER A 30 -5.93 3.15 -7.34
N ALA A 31 -6.97 2.34 -7.51
CA ALA A 31 -6.83 0.90 -7.61
C ALA A 31 -7.63 0.36 -8.79
N SER A 32 -7.06 -0.62 -9.51
CA SER A 32 -7.82 -1.51 -10.38
C SER A 32 -8.21 -2.76 -9.60
N GLY A 33 -9.44 -3.22 -9.77
CA GLY A 33 -9.89 -4.48 -9.18
C GLY A 33 -9.12 -5.68 -9.75
N VAL A 34 -9.12 -6.79 -9.00
CA VAL A 34 -8.66 -8.10 -9.46
C VAL A 34 -9.87 -8.86 -10.02
N ALA A 35 -9.92 -9.05 -11.33
CA ALA A 35 -11.02 -9.75 -12.01
C ALA A 35 -10.58 -11.17 -12.38
N PHE A 36 -11.14 -12.18 -11.72
CA PHE A 36 -10.79 -13.59 -11.95
C PHE A 36 -11.44 -14.20 -13.20
N GLY A 37 -12.46 -13.52 -13.75
CA GLY A 37 -13.19 -14.06 -14.91
C GLY A 37 -14.18 -15.16 -14.52
N VAL A 38 -14.39 -16.08 -15.44
CA VAL A 38 -15.30 -17.22 -15.22
C VAL A 38 -14.57 -18.31 -14.44
N TYR A 39 -15.15 -18.72 -13.31
CA TYR A 39 -14.66 -19.84 -12.52
C TYR A 39 -15.28 -21.15 -13.00
N ASP A 40 -14.45 -22.14 -13.31
CA ASP A 40 -14.89 -23.49 -13.67
C ASP A 40 -14.58 -24.45 -12.51
N PRO A 41 -15.61 -24.98 -11.81
CA PRO A 41 -15.43 -25.86 -10.66
C PRO A 41 -14.84 -27.24 -11.02
N THR A 42 -14.79 -27.61 -12.29
CA THR A 42 -14.27 -28.92 -12.75
C THR A 42 -12.77 -28.90 -13.03
N VAL A 43 -12.17 -27.70 -13.12
CA VAL A 43 -10.74 -27.53 -13.40
C VAL A 43 -9.93 -27.67 -12.11
N ALA A 44 -8.93 -28.54 -12.13
CA ALA A 44 -8.07 -28.86 -10.98
C ALA A 44 -6.91 -27.88 -10.77
N THR A 45 -6.89 -26.75 -11.49
CA THR A 45 -5.86 -25.70 -11.34
C THR A 45 -6.49 -24.43 -10.78
N ALA A 46 -5.73 -23.74 -9.90
CA ALA A 46 -6.15 -22.45 -9.36
C ALA A 46 -6.30 -21.40 -10.49
N THR A 47 -7.19 -20.45 -10.28
CA THR A 47 -7.36 -19.29 -11.17
C THR A 47 -6.54 -18.12 -10.63
N PHE A 48 -5.76 -17.48 -11.49
CA PHE A 48 -4.90 -16.36 -11.16
C PHE A 48 -5.35 -15.09 -11.89
N SER A 49 -5.19 -13.97 -11.22
CA SER A 49 -5.46 -12.65 -11.80
C SER A 49 -4.59 -11.61 -11.11
N SER A 50 -4.56 -10.40 -11.64
CA SER A 50 -3.84 -9.29 -11.01
C SER A 50 -4.60 -7.99 -11.14
N GLY A 51 -4.32 -7.10 -10.19
CA GLY A 51 -4.73 -5.70 -10.19
C GLY A 51 -3.55 -4.80 -9.85
N THR A 52 -3.82 -3.53 -9.68
CA THR A 52 -2.78 -2.53 -9.38
C THR A 52 -3.30 -1.52 -8.37
N VAL A 53 -2.47 -1.16 -7.40
CA VAL A 53 -2.66 0.03 -6.55
C VAL A 53 -1.60 1.04 -6.92
N SER A 54 -2.02 2.23 -7.31
CA SER A 54 -1.14 3.36 -7.64
C SER A 54 -1.30 4.45 -6.59
N VAL A 55 -0.16 4.94 -6.09
CA VAL A 55 -0.08 6.01 -5.10
C VAL A 55 0.72 7.16 -5.68
N SER A 56 0.20 8.37 -5.54
CA SER A 56 0.88 9.61 -5.93
C SER A 56 0.77 10.63 -4.80
N CYS A 57 1.91 11.08 -4.29
CA CYS A 57 2.00 11.94 -3.13
C CYS A 57 2.55 13.32 -3.47
N VAL A 58 2.14 14.33 -2.71
CA VAL A 58 2.77 15.66 -2.72
C VAL A 58 3.88 15.64 -1.68
N VAL A 59 5.13 15.70 -2.16
CA VAL A 59 6.33 15.66 -1.32
C VAL A 59 7.03 17.02 -1.41
N SER A 60 7.16 17.71 -0.28
CA SER A 60 7.86 19.00 -0.15
C SER A 60 9.22 18.82 0.53
N GLY A 61 10.15 19.76 0.27
CA GLY A 61 11.51 19.71 0.79
C GLY A 61 12.53 19.22 -0.25
N ALA A 62 13.81 19.36 0.07
CA ALA A 62 14.89 19.08 -0.88
C ALA A 62 15.39 17.64 -0.85
N THR A 63 15.34 16.98 0.30
CA THR A 63 15.88 15.63 0.51
C THR A 63 15.04 14.88 1.54
N GLY A 64 14.96 13.57 1.43
CA GLY A 64 14.33 12.68 2.41
C GLY A 64 13.63 11.49 1.76
N HIS A 65 13.42 10.46 2.57
CA HIS A 65 12.69 9.26 2.23
C HIS A 65 11.51 9.16 3.18
N ASN A 66 10.29 9.23 2.65
CA ASN A 66 9.07 9.11 3.46
C ASN A 66 8.50 7.71 3.25
N PRO A 67 8.33 6.93 4.33
CA PRO A 67 7.73 5.61 4.23
C PRO A 67 6.24 5.75 3.91
N ILE A 68 5.78 4.95 2.96
CA ILE A 68 4.37 4.76 2.62
C ILE A 68 4.03 3.31 2.89
N THR A 69 3.01 3.08 3.68
CA THR A 69 2.48 1.74 3.96
C THR A 69 1.11 1.59 3.31
N ILE A 70 0.90 0.50 2.57
CA ILE A 70 -0.40 0.14 2.00
C ILE A 70 -0.90 -1.12 2.71
N ALA A 71 -2.06 -1.03 3.32
CA ALA A 71 -2.76 -2.12 3.97
C ALA A 71 -4.09 -2.41 3.27
N PHE A 72 -4.47 -3.70 3.23
CA PHE A 72 -5.78 -4.16 2.79
C PHE A 72 -6.56 -4.71 3.98
N ASP A 73 -7.87 -4.54 3.97
CA ASP A 73 -8.74 -5.20 4.92
C ASP A 73 -9.01 -6.68 4.56
N THR A 74 -9.81 -7.33 5.37
CA THR A 74 -10.19 -8.74 5.19
C THR A 74 -11.32 -8.93 4.19
N GLY A 75 -11.94 -7.85 3.71
CA GLY A 75 -13.17 -7.93 2.93
C GLY A 75 -14.31 -8.61 3.70
N SER A 76 -15.16 -9.29 2.99
CA SER A 76 -16.36 -9.95 3.54
C SER A 76 -16.06 -11.13 4.47
N SER A 77 -14.86 -11.72 4.40
CA SER A 77 -14.52 -12.93 5.17
C SER A 77 -14.18 -12.68 6.65
N GLY A 78 -13.74 -11.47 7.00
CA GLY A 78 -13.24 -11.13 8.33
C GLY A 78 -11.89 -11.76 8.70
N THR A 79 -11.19 -12.42 7.75
CA THR A 79 -9.90 -13.09 8.00
C THR A 79 -8.94 -13.00 6.81
N PHE A 80 -7.62 -12.96 7.08
CA PHE A 80 -6.58 -12.98 6.06
C PHE A 80 -6.17 -14.39 5.61
N THR A 81 -6.58 -15.43 6.32
CA THR A 81 -6.26 -16.80 5.95
C THR A 81 -6.92 -17.19 4.62
N SER A 82 -8.16 -16.74 4.41
CA SER A 82 -8.90 -16.92 3.16
C SER A 82 -9.95 -15.82 3.07
N ARG A 83 -9.86 -14.99 2.03
CA ARG A 83 -10.92 -14.03 1.69
C ARG A 83 -12.05 -14.73 0.95
N THR A 84 -13.23 -14.14 0.96
CA THR A 84 -14.41 -14.70 0.27
C THR A 84 -15.10 -13.64 -0.58
N MET A 85 -15.36 -13.96 -1.83
CA MET A 85 -16.33 -13.25 -2.65
C MET A 85 -17.71 -13.84 -2.39
N LEU A 86 -18.74 -13.02 -2.30
CA LEU A 86 -20.10 -13.41 -1.99
C LEU A 86 -21.01 -13.28 -3.19
N ASN A 87 -21.98 -14.21 -3.29
CA ASN A 87 -23.17 -14.13 -4.11
C ASN A 87 -24.35 -14.53 -3.24
N ALA A 88 -25.18 -13.53 -2.82
CA ALA A 88 -26.39 -13.71 -2.02
C ALA A 88 -26.34 -14.82 -0.94
N THR A 89 -26.26 -16.09 -1.33
CA THR A 89 -26.33 -17.28 -0.48
C THR A 89 -25.08 -18.15 -0.53
N ASP A 90 -24.10 -17.80 -1.38
CA ASP A 90 -22.96 -18.66 -1.66
C ASP A 90 -21.66 -17.85 -1.69
N PHE A 91 -20.52 -18.53 -1.63
CA PHE A 91 -19.21 -17.88 -1.59
C PHE A 91 -18.16 -18.61 -2.42
N LEU A 92 -17.14 -17.85 -2.86
CA LEU A 92 -15.91 -18.34 -3.47
C LEU A 92 -14.72 -17.85 -2.64
N ASN A 93 -13.88 -18.78 -2.24
CA ASN A 93 -12.62 -18.44 -1.55
C ASN A 93 -11.61 -17.90 -2.55
N TYR A 94 -10.86 -16.89 -2.12
CA TYR A 94 -9.71 -16.33 -2.84
C TYR A 94 -8.72 -15.72 -1.85
N ASN A 95 -7.57 -15.27 -2.34
CA ASN A 95 -6.73 -14.35 -1.55
C ASN A 95 -5.94 -13.41 -2.45
N LEU A 96 -5.36 -12.37 -1.82
CA LEU A 96 -4.55 -11.33 -2.45
C LEU A 96 -3.13 -11.39 -1.86
N TYR A 97 -2.14 -11.23 -2.73
CA TYR A 97 -0.74 -11.44 -2.39
C TYR A 97 0.14 -10.29 -2.87
N LEU A 98 1.24 -10.08 -2.16
CA LEU A 98 2.30 -9.13 -2.49
C LEU A 98 3.22 -9.65 -3.61
N ASP A 99 3.28 -10.95 -3.81
CA ASP A 99 4.26 -11.62 -4.66
C ASP A 99 3.61 -12.56 -5.68
N ALA A 100 4.27 -12.71 -6.83
CA ALA A 100 3.84 -13.61 -7.90
C ALA A 100 3.99 -15.10 -7.57
N ALA A 101 4.64 -15.45 -6.46
CA ALA A 101 4.71 -16.81 -5.95
C ALA A 101 3.52 -17.17 -5.03
N TYR A 102 2.65 -16.19 -4.73
CA TYR A 102 1.45 -16.36 -3.89
C TYR A 102 1.77 -16.88 -2.48
N THR A 103 2.86 -16.38 -1.89
CA THR A 103 3.33 -16.81 -0.56
C THR A 103 3.10 -15.77 0.53
N GLN A 104 3.02 -14.47 0.16
CA GLN A 104 2.90 -13.36 1.07
C GLN A 104 1.51 -12.71 0.96
N VAL A 105 0.61 -13.06 1.87
CA VAL A 105 -0.75 -12.51 1.87
C VAL A 105 -0.69 -11.01 2.15
N TRP A 106 -1.31 -10.22 1.27
CA TRP A 106 -1.41 -8.77 1.45
C TRP A 106 -2.60 -8.43 2.37
N GLY A 107 -2.32 -7.82 3.50
CA GLY A 107 -3.30 -7.39 4.50
C GLY A 107 -2.82 -6.18 5.28
N ASP A 108 -3.11 -6.15 6.57
CA ASP A 108 -2.80 -5.05 7.48
C ASP A 108 -1.56 -5.31 8.38
N GLY A 109 -0.88 -6.42 8.16
CA GLY A 109 0.28 -6.84 8.96
C GLY A 109 -0.08 -7.67 10.19
N THR A 110 -1.35 -8.00 10.39
CA THR A 110 -1.79 -8.87 11.48
C THR A 110 -1.94 -10.33 11.01
N GLY A 111 -1.82 -11.27 11.94
CA GLY A 111 -1.96 -12.70 11.70
C GLY A 111 -0.95 -13.20 10.65
N VAL A 112 -1.45 -13.73 9.55
CA VAL A 112 -0.65 -14.27 8.44
C VAL A 112 -0.36 -13.23 7.35
N SER A 113 -0.83 -12.00 7.52
CA SER A 113 -0.76 -10.97 6.48
C SER A 113 0.43 -10.03 6.66
N LEU A 114 0.82 -9.39 5.57
CA LEU A 114 1.86 -8.37 5.50
C LEU A 114 1.31 -7.10 4.85
N THR A 115 1.92 -5.95 5.15
CA THR A 115 1.68 -4.70 4.44
C THR A 115 2.68 -4.51 3.31
N TYR A 116 2.28 -3.77 2.26
CA TYR A 116 3.23 -3.28 1.26
C TYR A 116 3.88 -1.99 1.75
N ASN A 117 5.21 -1.93 1.71
CA ASN A 117 5.96 -0.76 2.16
C ASN A 117 6.87 -0.23 1.05
N GLN A 118 6.82 1.08 0.81
CA GLN A 118 7.63 1.77 -0.19
C GLN A 118 8.00 3.16 0.30
N PHE A 119 9.08 3.74 -0.25
CA PHE A 119 9.46 5.11 0.03
C PHE A 119 9.11 6.03 -1.13
N VAL A 120 8.66 7.24 -0.81
CA VAL A 120 8.55 8.35 -1.75
C VAL A 120 9.58 9.43 -1.43
N THR A 121 10.03 10.12 -2.46
CA THR A 121 11.00 11.20 -2.38
C THR A 121 10.54 12.37 -3.25
N PRO A 122 11.10 13.59 -3.10
CA PRO A 122 10.78 14.71 -3.99
C PRO A 122 10.98 14.41 -5.48
N GLY A 123 12.00 13.58 -5.82
CA GLY A 123 12.27 13.16 -7.20
C GLY A 123 11.48 11.95 -7.68
N LYS A 124 10.83 11.20 -6.77
CA LYS A 124 10.00 10.03 -7.06
C LYS A 124 8.79 10.01 -6.13
N PRO A 125 7.80 10.87 -6.37
CA PRO A 125 6.65 11.03 -5.48
C PRO A 125 5.54 9.99 -5.70
N SER A 126 5.65 9.14 -6.71
CA SER A 126 4.61 8.16 -7.06
C SER A 126 5.20 6.78 -7.36
N PHE A 127 4.39 5.77 -7.15
CA PHE A 127 4.69 4.37 -7.49
C PHE A 127 3.40 3.58 -7.72
N SER A 128 3.55 2.36 -8.26
CA SER A 128 2.47 1.39 -8.41
C SER A 128 2.91 0.05 -7.86
N ALA A 129 2.00 -0.64 -7.18
CA ALA A 129 2.18 -1.97 -6.64
C ALA A 129 1.20 -2.94 -7.32
N THR A 130 1.70 -4.08 -7.76
CA THR A 130 0.86 -5.14 -8.33
C THR A 130 0.20 -5.93 -7.21
N VAL A 131 -1.09 -6.16 -7.33
CA VAL A 131 -1.88 -7.04 -6.47
C VAL A 131 -2.03 -8.37 -7.19
N TYR A 132 -1.50 -9.44 -6.62
CA TYR A 132 -1.64 -10.78 -7.18
C TYR A 132 -2.84 -11.49 -6.52
N GLY A 133 -3.79 -11.95 -7.31
CA GLY A 133 -4.96 -12.66 -6.85
C GLY A 133 -4.91 -14.14 -7.21
N MET A 134 -5.26 -15.01 -6.26
CA MET A 134 -5.40 -16.44 -6.48
C MET A 134 -6.73 -16.95 -5.92
N MET A 135 -7.44 -17.70 -6.73
CA MET A 135 -8.67 -18.41 -6.37
C MET A 135 -8.37 -19.91 -6.44
N PRO A 136 -8.51 -20.65 -5.34
CA PRO A 136 -8.29 -22.10 -5.31
C PRO A 136 -9.19 -22.85 -6.30
N ALA A 137 -8.68 -23.97 -6.81
CA ALA A 137 -9.40 -24.88 -7.66
C ALA A 137 -10.47 -25.69 -6.91
N LEU A 138 -11.36 -26.38 -7.65
CA LEU A 138 -12.30 -27.39 -7.17
C LEU A 138 -13.23 -26.91 -6.05
N GLN A 139 -13.56 -25.62 -6.03
CA GLN A 139 -14.66 -25.11 -5.20
C GLN A 139 -15.98 -25.38 -5.90
N THR A 140 -17.05 -25.59 -5.15
CA THR A 140 -18.37 -25.95 -5.67
C THR A 140 -19.43 -24.89 -5.35
N PRO A 141 -19.25 -23.64 -5.82
CA PRO A 141 -20.25 -22.59 -5.64
C PRO A 141 -21.47 -22.84 -6.53
N GLY A 142 -22.60 -22.25 -6.16
CA GLY A 142 -23.72 -22.08 -7.09
C GLY A 142 -23.37 -21.15 -8.26
N SER A 143 -24.26 -21.09 -9.25
CA SER A 143 -24.10 -20.18 -10.40
C SER A 143 -24.39 -18.73 -10.00
N GLY A 144 -23.63 -17.77 -10.54
CA GLY A 144 -23.90 -16.34 -10.36
C GLY A 144 -22.64 -15.48 -10.38
N THR A 145 -22.81 -14.20 -10.05
CA THR A 145 -21.72 -13.24 -9.96
C THR A 145 -21.26 -13.14 -8.50
N PHE A 146 -19.99 -13.36 -8.26
CA PHE A 146 -19.36 -13.27 -6.94
C PHE A 146 -18.52 -12.01 -6.86
N THR A 147 -18.68 -11.24 -5.79
CA THR A 147 -17.93 -9.99 -5.56
C THR A 147 -17.48 -9.88 -4.12
N ASP A 148 -16.38 -9.14 -3.92
CA ASP A 148 -15.93 -8.69 -2.62
C ASP A 148 -15.44 -7.24 -2.74
N THR A 149 -15.46 -6.52 -1.64
CA THR A 149 -14.95 -5.14 -1.57
C THR A 149 -13.81 -5.09 -0.57
N ILE A 150 -12.63 -4.68 -1.05
CA ILE A 150 -11.44 -4.53 -0.24
C ILE A 150 -11.15 -3.04 -0.03
N THR A 151 -11.06 -2.64 1.24
CA THR A 151 -10.63 -1.29 1.61
C THR A 151 -9.11 -1.21 1.54
N VAL A 152 -8.61 -0.24 0.78
CA VAL A 152 -7.18 0.08 0.68
C VAL A 152 -6.87 1.26 1.59
N THR A 153 -6.04 1.06 2.60
CA THR A 153 -5.57 2.11 3.51
C THR A 153 -4.13 2.46 3.18
N VAL A 154 -3.85 3.74 3.00
CA VAL A 154 -2.49 4.25 2.77
C VAL A 154 -2.10 5.17 3.93
N SER A 155 -0.97 4.85 4.58
CA SER A 155 -0.40 5.61 5.69
C SER A 155 0.96 6.20 5.29
N PHE A 156 1.23 7.46 5.73
CA PHE A 156 2.43 8.25 5.42
C PHE A 156 2.78 9.24 6.52
#